data_682dc31a66196309314e22e9980dc42d
#
_entry.id   682dc31a66196309314e22e9980dc42d
#
_cell.length_a   1.000
_cell.length_b   1.000
_cell.length_c   1.000
_cell.angle_alpha   90.00
_cell.angle_beta   90.00
_cell.angle_gamma   90.00
#
_symmetry.space_group_name_H-M   'P 1'
#
loop_
_entity.id
_entity.type
_entity.pdbx_description
1 polymer ?
#
loop_
_entity_poly.entity_id
_entity_poly.type
_entity_poly.pdbx_seq_one_letter_code
_entity_poly.pdbx_strand_id
1 'polypeptide(L)'
;MNFLAIDTSAEYLTVLAEVDGKRFCVHKTDCAMKHSTLLMPAIDGLLKEAGAEISDFECFACVVGAGSFTGIRIGIATVKGFSLATGKPTIPITSFELAAYTVKEEKILALSDALHGSFYACGFEKGAAVLPPSYLSRDEVERILAQGFVPVSCAELPFPSLQ
;
A
#
# COMPACT_ATOMS: atom_id res chain seq x y z
N MET A 1 10.52 -1.96 17.79
CA MET A 1 10.38 -0.71 16.99
C MET A 1 8.90 -0.41 16.90
N ASN A 2 8.48 0.76 17.38
CA ASN A 2 7.10 1.20 17.25
C ASN A 2 6.92 1.95 15.93
N PHE A 3 5.93 1.57 15.13
CA PHE A 3 5.65 2.24 13.86
C PHE A 3 4.14 2.39 13.61
N LEU A 4 3.78 3.40 12.84
CA LEU A 4 2.43 3.60 12.32
C LEU A 4 2.47 3.58 10.80
N ALA A 5 1.65 2.74 10.18
CA ALA A 5 1.54 2.60 8.73
C ALA A 5 0.13 2.91 8.25
N ILE A 6 0.03 3.58 7.10
CA ILE A 6 -1.23 4.04 6.51
C ILE A 6 -1.30 3.59 5.05
N ASP A 7 -2.42 2.98 4.67
CA ASP A 7 -2.77 2.73 3.28
C ASP A 7 -4.15 3.31 2.95
N THR A 8 -4.15 4.24 2.02
CA THR A 8 -5.33 4.90 1.44
C THR A 8 -5.28 4.86 -0.09
N SER A 9 -4.49 3.93 -0.65
CA SER A 9 -4.20 3.89 -2.08
C SER A 9 -5.29 3.23 -2.93
N ALA A 10 -6.26 2.56 -2.32
CA ALA A 10 -7.37 1.87 -2.98
C ALA A 10 -8.73 2.25 -2.38
N GLU A 11 -9.78 1.48 -2.63
CA GLU A 11 -11.13 1.72 -2.08
C GLU A 11 -11.28 1.34 -0.60
N TYR A 12 -10.22 0.83 0.00
CA TYR A 12 -10.13 0.56 1.43
C TYR A 12 -9.27 1.59 2.15
N LEU A 13 -9.37 1.60 3.46
CA LEU A 13 -8.51 2.35 4.38
C LEU A 13 -7.91 1.36 5.37
N THR A 14 -6.59 1.33 5.46
CA THR A 14 -5.89 0.54 6.46
C THR A 14 -5.00 1.45 7.30
N VAL A 15 -5.08 1.31 8.61
CA VAL A 15 -4.14 1.88 9.58
C VAL A 15 -3.60 0.74 10.42
N LEU A 16 -2.30 0.57 10.45
CA LEU A 16 -1.59 -0.44 11.24
C LEU A 16 -0.63 0.26 12.20
N ALA A 17 -0.65 -0.13 13.46
CA ALA A 17 0.36 0.27 14.43
C ALA A 17 1.01 -0.97 15.06
N GLU A 18 2.31 -0.89 15.28
CA GLU A 18 3.02 -1.79 16.19
C GLU A 18 3.51 -0.96 17.38
N VAL A 19 3.10 -1.35 18.60
CA VAL A 19 3.46 -0.69 19.86
C VAL A 19 3.92 -1.76 20.84
N ASP A 20 5.17 -1.69 21.28
CA ASP A 20 5.78 -2.63 22.23
C ASP A 20 5.61 -4.10 21.81
N GLY A 21 5.76 -4.37 20.50
CA GLY A 21 5.65 -5.70 19.92
C GLY A 21 4.21 -6.21 19.73
N LYS A 22 3.20 -5.40 20.06
CA LYS A 22 1.78 -5.70 19.80
C LYS A 22 1.31 -4.96 18.57
N ARG A 23 0.49 -5.63 17.74
CA ARG A 23 -0.08 -5.07 16.52
C ARG A 23 -1.54 -4.71 16.71
N PHE A 24 -1.89 -3.52 16.24
CA PHE A 24 -3.23 -2.98 16.20
C PHE A 24 -3.55 -2.61 14.76
N CYS A 25 -4.74 -2.96 14.27
CA CYS A 25 -5.09 -2.73 12.88
C CYS A 25 -6.56 -2.30 12.75
N VAL A 26 -6.76 -1.22 12.01
CA VAL A 26 -8.08 -0.82 11.53
C VAL A 26 -8.08 -0.99 10.02
N HIS A 27 -8.96 -1.86 9.53
CA HIS A 27 -9.19 -2.03 8.10
C HIS A 27 -10.67 -1.77 7.81
N LYS A 28 -10.94 -0.88 6.86
CA LYS A 28 -12.31 -0.52 6.43
C LYS A 28 -12.40 -0.65 4.92
N THR A 29 -13.43 -1.32 4.45
CA THR A 29 -13.81 -1.37 3.03
C THR A 29 -14.75 -0.21 2.67
N ASP A 30 -15.06 -0.05 1.39
CA ASP A 30 -16.00 0.96 0.87
C ASP A 30 -15.65 2.41 1.30
N CYS A 31 -14.36 2.71 1.33
CA CYS A 31 -13.83 4.02 1.70
C CYS A 31 -13.61 4.96 0.52
N ALA A 32 -13.96 4.56 -0.70
CA ALA A 32 -13.86 5.42 -1.88
C ALA A 32 -14.47 6.80 -1.61
N MET A 33 -13.76 7.88 -1.94
CA MET A 33 -14.12 9.28 -1.72
C MET A 33 -14.29 9.71 -0.23
N LYS A 34 -14.06 8.82 0.74
CA LYS A 34 -14.25 9.09 2.18
C LYS A 34 -12.94 9.08 2.99
N HIS A 35 -11.79 8.81 2.37
CA HIS A 35 -10.51 8.70 3.09
C HIS A 35 -10.21 9.93 3.95
N SER A 36 -10.45 11.15 3.43
CA SER A 36 -10.18 12.40 4.15
C SER A 36 -10.99 12.55 5.45
N THR A 37 -12.19 11.99 5.49
CA THR A 37 -13.07 12.07 6.67
C THR A 37 -12.89 10.89 7.63
N LEU A 38 -12.42 9.74 7.12
CA LEU A 38 -12.33 8.50 7.90
C LEU A 38 -10.93 8.27 8.50
N LEU A 39 -9.87 8.80 7.90
CA LEU A 39 -8.50 8.48 8.27
C LEU A 39 -8.16 8.94 9.69
N MET A 40 -8.34 10.21 10.02
CA MET A 40 -8.00 10.71 11.36
C MET A 40 -8.81 10.06 12.48
N PRO A 41 -10.15 9.87 12.35
CA PRO A 41 -10.92 9.09 13.32
C PRO A 41 -10.43 7.63 13.49
N ALA A 42 -9.97 6.99 12.40
CA ALA A 42 -9.43 5.63 12.46
C ALA A 42 -8.11 5.58 13.22
N ILE A 43 -7.22 6.56 12.98
CA ILE A 43 -5.95 6.69 13.70
C ILE A 43 -6.21 6.95 15.20
N ASP A 44 -7.07 7.92 15.52
CA ASP A 44 -7.41 8.27 16.90
C ASP A 44 -7.99 7.07 17.67
N GLY A 45 -8.89 6.31 17.04
CA GLY A 45 -9.44 5.10 17.61
C GLY A 45 -8.37 4.03 17.89
N LEU A 46 -7.48 3.81 16.92
CA LEU A 46 -6.38 2.83 17.03
C LEU A 46 -5.38 3.24 18.12
N LEU A 47 -5.03 4.52 18.22
CA LEU A 47 -4.13 5.02 19.25
C LEU A 47 -4.71 4.84 20.67
N LYS A 48 -6.01 5.10 20.83
CA LYS A 48 -6.71 4.86 22.11
C LYS A 48 -6.71 3.38 22.50
N GLU A 49 -6.94 2.49 21.52
CA GLU A 49 -6.89 1.04 21.75
C GLU A 49 -5.47 0.57 22.11
N ALA A 50 -4.47 1.11 21.45
CA ALA A 50 -3.07 0.80 21.70
C ALA A 50 -2.52 1.42 23.01
N GLY A 51 -3.22 2.40 23.58
CA GLY A 51 -2.73 3.20 24.71
C GLY A 51 -1.48 4.02 24.36
N ALA A 52 -1.39 4.51 23.12
CA ALA A 52 -0.23 5.19 22.57
C ALA A 52 -0.56 6.58 22.02
N GLU A 53 0.45 7.42 21.93
CA GLU A 53 0.40 8.74 21.28
C GLU A 53 1.29 8.76 20.03
N ILE A 54 1.09 9.75 19.15
CA ILE A 54 1.88 9.89 17.91
C ILE A 54 3.38 10.03 18.20
N SER A 55 3.75 10.61 19.34
CA SER A 55 5.15 10.75 19.78
C SER A 55 5.85 9.44 20.10
N ASP A 56 5.11 8.36 20.40
CA ASP A 56 5.64 7.06 20.78
C ASP A 56 6.16 6.24 19.60
N PHE A 57 5.85 6.65 18.38
CA PHE A 57 6.31 5.98 17.17
C PHE A 57 7.72 6.43 16.77
N GLU A 58 8.52 5.47 16.33
CA GLU A 58 9.89 5.67 15.86
C GLU A 58 9.92 6.02 14.35
N CYS A 59 8.90 5.62 13.60
CA CYS A 59 8.74 5.96 12.18
C CYS A 59 7.28 5.88 11.74
N PHE A 60 7.01 6.51 10.59
CA PHE A 60 5.71 6.51 9.94
C PHE A 60 5.84 5.96 8.51
N ALA A 61 4.99 5.01 8.13
CA ALA A 61 4.97 4.45 6.78
C ALA A 61 3.68 4.81 6.05
N CYS A 62 3.74 4.94 4.74
CA CYS A 62 2.53 5.01 3.92
C CYS A 62 2.74 4.38 2.54
N VAL A 63 1.63 3.89 1.97
CA VAL A 63 1.61 3.46 0.58
C VAL A 63 1.61 4.70 -0.31
N VAL A 64 2.60 4.76 -1.23
CA VAL A 64 2.83 5.91 -2.10
C VAL A 64 2.41 5.68 -3.56
N GLY A 65 1.77 4.56 -3.84
CA GLY A 65 1.24 4.16 -5.16
C GLY A 65 1.89 2.86 -5.68
N ALA A 66 1.38 2.36 -6.79
CA ALA A 66 0.28 2.81 -7.65
C ALA A 66 -1.09 2.72 -6.96
N GLY A 67 -2.07 3.53 -7.41
CA GLY A 67 -3.43 3.51 -6.85
C GLY A 67 -4.16 4.85 -6.99
N SER A 68 -5.17 5.05 -6.16
CA SER A 68 -5.99 6.27 -6.15
C SER A 68 -5.16 7.53 -5.92
N PHE A 69 -5.14 8.42 -6.90
CA PHE A 69 -4.40 9.68 -6.85
C PHE A 69 -4.74 10.55 -5.62
N THR A 70 -6.04 10.66 -5.30
CA THR A 70 -6.50 11.41 -4.13
C THR A 70 -6.16 10.69 -2.84
N GLY A 71 -6.42 9.38 -2.78
CA GLY A 71 -6.15 8.57 -1.61
C GLY A 71 -4.67 8.59 -1.21
N ILE A 72 -3.76 8.33 -2.15
CA ILE A 72 -2.31 8.37 -1.94
C ILE A 72 -1.87 9.71 -1.33
N ARG A 73 -2.38 10.84 -1.84
CA ARG A 73 -2.03 12.16 -1.32
C ARG A 73 -2.50 12.39 0.12
N ILE A 74 -3.66 11.86 0.48
CA ILE A 74 -4.19 11.93 1.85
C ILE A 74 -3.24 11.19 2.80
N GLY A 75 -2.85 9.95 2.49
CA GLY A 75 -1.91 9.18 3.29
C GLY A 75 -0.55 9.85 3.43
N ILE A 76 0.04 10.31 2.31
CA ILE A 76 1.33 10.99 2.29
C ILE A 76 1.28 12.29 3.11
N ALA A 77 0.23 13.11 2.96
CA ALA A 77 0.10 14.36 3.70
C ALA A 77 0.00 14.12 5.20
N THR A 78 -0.76 13.10 5.61
CA THR A 78 -0.91 12.71 7.02
C THR A 78 0.41 12.24 7.62
N VAL A 79 1.12 11.32 6.96
CA VAL A 79 2.41 10.81 7.42
C VAL A 79 3.47 11.90 7.47
N LYS A 80 3.51 12.81 6.49
CA LYS A 80 4.39 13.98 6.52
C LYS A 80 4.05 14.92 7.68
N GLY A 81 2.77 15.13 7.96
CA GLY A 81 2.34 15.93 9.12
C GLY A 81 2.86 15.36 10.43
N PHE A 82 2.73 14.05 10.65
CA PHE A 82 3.26 13.37 11.83
C PHE A 82 4.79 13.45 11.90
N SER A 83 5.47 13.22 10.78
CA SER A 83 6.92 13.35 10.69
C SER A 83 7.41 14.75 11.05
N LEU A 84 6.77 15.78 10.53
CA LEU A 84 7.10 17.17 10.84
C LEU A 84 6.87 17.51 12.33
N ALA A 85 5.77 17.02 12.90
CA ALA A 85 5.43 17.29 14.30
C ALA A 85 6.36 16.56 15.29
N THR A 86 6.87 15.38 14.93
CA THR A 86 7.65 14.52 15.85
C THR A 86 9.15 14.46 15.52
N GLY A 87 9.56 14.92 14.33
CA GLY A 87 10.94 14.76 13.84
C GLY A 87 11.30 13.32 13.43
N LYS A 88 10.32 12.41 13.37
CA LYS A 88 10.57 10.99 13.05
C LYS A 88 10.58 10.74 11.54
N PRO A 89 11.34 9.72 11.07
CA PRO A 89 11.46 9.41 9.66
C PRO A 89 10.16 8.85 9.05
N THR A 90 10.04 8.98 7.73
CA THR A 90 8.97 8.36 6.94
C THR A 90 9.52 7.24 6.07
N ILE A 91 8.71 6.18 5.88
CA ILE A 91 9.03 5.02 5.04
C ILE A 91 7.97 4.95 3.93
N PRO A 92 8.33 5.27 2.68
CA PRO A 92 7.45 5.05 1.55
C PRO A 92 7.43 3.57 1.17
N ILE A 93 6.25 3.03 0.88
CA ILE A 93 6.05 1.64 0.42
C ILE A 93 5.22 1.73 -0.87
N THR A 94 5.64 1.06 -1.93
CA THR A 94 4.81 0.97 -3.12
C THR A 94 3.74 -0.11 -2.97
N SER A 95 2.60 0.06 -3.61
CA SER A 95 1.57 -1.00 -3.68
C SER A 95 2.10 -2.26 -4.38
N PHE A 96 3.09 -2.13 -5.24
CA PHE A 96 3.76 -3.26 -5.87
C PHE A 96 4.57 -4.09 -4.88
N GLU A 97 5.38 -3.44 -4.03
CA GLU A 97 6.13 -4.09 -2.96
C GLU A 97 5.19 -4.77 -1.97
N LEU A 98 4.10 -4.08 -1.60
CA LEU A 98 3.09 -4.64 -0.70
C LEU A 98 2.45 -5.89 -1.29
N ALA A 99 2.01 -5.86 -2.55
CA ALA A 99 1.44 -7.01 -3.24
C ALA A 99 2.45 -8.16 -3.37
N ALA A 100 3.68 -7.86 -3.78
CA ALA A 100 4.72 -8.87 -3.96
C ALA A 100 5.14 -9.54 -2.64
N TYR A 101 5.14 -8.81 -1.52
CA TYR A 101 5.53 -9.33 -0.21
C TYR A 101 4.56 -10.38 0.34
N THR A 102 3.30 -10.39 -0.09
CA THR A 102 2.25 -11.28 0.43
C THR A 102 2.28 -12.69 -0.18
N VAL A 103 3.04 -12.90 -1.25
CA VAL A 103 3.06 -14.17 -2.00
C VAL A 103 4.46 -14.79 -2.00
N LYS A 104 4.53 -16.10 -2.29
CA LYS A 104 5.77 -16.89 -2.20
C LYS A 104 6.36 -17.26 -3.56
N GLU A 105 5.73 -16.83 -4.63
CA GLU A 105 6.18 -17.10 -6.00
C GLU A 105 7.54 -16.45 -6.27
N GLU A 106 8.39 -17.14 -7.02
CA GLU A 106 9.72 -16.62 -7.37
C GLU A 106 9.66 -15.48 -8.38
N LYS A 107 8.67 -15.51 -9.30
CA LYS A 107 8.46 -14.51 -10.35
C LYS A 107 7.08 -13.90 -10.20
N ILE A 108 7.04 -12.64 -9.85
CA ILE A 108 5.81 -11.91 -9.54
C ILE A 108 5.71 -10.70 -10.45
N LEU A 109 4.55 -10.51 -11.10
CA LEU A 109 4.17 -9.27 -11.76
C LEU A 109 3.12 -8.58 -10.91
N ALA A 110 3.54 -7.63 -10.09
CA ALA A 110 2.62 -6.82 -9.32
C ALA A 110 1.93 -5.80 -10.22
N LEU A 111 0.60 -5.77 -10.17
CA LEU A 111 -0.25 -5.01 -11.07
C LEU A 111 -1.21 -4.10 -10.31
N SER A 112 -1.50 -2.95 -10.90
CA SER A 112 -2.60 -2.07 -10.50
C SER A 112 -3.32 -1.60 -11.75
N ASP A 113 -4.65 -1.58 -11.74
CA ASP A 113 -5.44 -1.08 -12.86
C ASP A 113 -5.13 0.41 -13.11
N ALA A 114 -4.74 0.72 -14.34
CA ALA A 114 -4.51 2.10 -14.79
C ALA A 114 -5.65 2.62 -15.66
N LEU A 115 -6.79 1.89 -15.66
CA LEU A 115 -7.98 2.14 -16.45
C LEU A 115 -7.75 1.93 -17.98
N HIS A 116 -8.84 1.89 -18.73
CA HIS A 116 -8.84 1.76 -20.20
C HIS A 116 -8.06 0.55 -20.75
N GLY A 117 -7.98 -0.56 -19.97
CA GLY A 117 -7.30 -1.78 -20.37
C GLY A 117 -5.78 -1.73 -20.29
N SER A 118 -5.25 -0.78 -19.52
CA SER A 118 -3.82 -0.64 -19.23
C SER A 118 -3.53 -0.85 -17.74
N PHE A 119 -2.28 -1.11 -17.42
CA PHE A 119 -1.85 -1.45 -16.07
C PHE A 119 -0.59 -0.70 -15.67
N TYR A 120 -0.52 -0.28 -14.43
CA TYR A 120 0.76 -0.02 -13.79
C TYR A 120 1.30 -1.35 -13.30
N ALA A 121 2.56 -1.66 -13.60
CA ALA A 121 3.18 -2.94 -13.33
C ALA A 121 4.59 -2.80 -12.80
N CYS A 122 5.01 -3.73 -11.94
CA CYS A 122 6.38 -3.89 -11.47
C CYS A 122 6.67 -5.38 -11.35
N GLY A 123 7.77 -5.84 -11.96
CA GLY A 123 8.16 -7.26 -11.92
C GLY A 123 9.21 -7.51 -10.86
N PHE A 124 9.03 -8.60 -10.12
CA PHE A 124 9.96 -9.07 -9.10
C PHE A 124 10.41 -10.50 -9.41
N GLU A 125 11.68 -10.78 -9.17
CA GLU A 125 12.21 -12.14 -9.19
C GLU A 125 13.03 -12.36 -7.92
N LYS A 126 12.66 -13.39 -7.13
CA LYS A 126 13.27 -13.70 -5.84
C LYS A 126 13.35 -12.50 -4.89
N GLY A 127 12.31 -11.68 -4.90
CA GLY A 127 12.21 -10.47 -4.07
C GLY A 127 12.95 -9.24 -4.60
N ALA A 128 13.71 -9.34 -5.69
CA ALA A 128 14.38 -8.22 -6.33
C ALA A 128 13.53 -7.68 -7.50
N ALA A 129 13.42 -6.36 -7.63
CA ALA A 129 12.75 -5.74 -8.77
C ALA A 129 13.59 -5.95 -10.05
N VAL A 130 13.00 -6.63 -11.04
CA VAL A 130 13.62 -6.92 -12.35
C VAL A 130 12.96 -6.16 -13.50
N LEU A 131 11.70 -5.75 -13.32
CA LEU A 131 11.01 -4.82 -14.18
C LEU A 131 10.62 -3.60 -13.34
N PRO A 132 11.16 -2.40 -13.64
CA PRO A 132 10.81 -1.20 -12.90
C PRO A 132 9.34 -0.83 -13.08
N PRO A 133 8.76 0.00 -12.17
CA PRO A 133 7.41 0.52 -12.33
C PRO A 133 7.18 1.08 -13.73
N SER A 134 6.20 0.52 -14.44
CA SER A 134 5.95 0.78 -15.85
C SER A 134 4.45 0.87 -16.12
N TYR A 135 4.07 1.61 -17.15
CA TYR A 135 2.71 1.61 -17.68
C TYR A 135 2.67 0.66 -18.88
N LEU A 136 1.86 -0.37 -18.80
CA LEU A 136 1.79 -1.45 -19.78
C LEU A 136 0.37 -1.62 -20.34
N SER A 137 0.28 -1.92 -21.62
CA SER A 137 -0.95 -2.42 -22.24
C SER A 137 -1.24 -3.86 -21.78
N ARG A 138 -2.45 -4.31 -21.99
CA ARG A 138 -2.84 -5.70 -21.71
C ARG A 138 -1.95 -6.71 -22.47
N ASP A 139 -1.68 -6.48 -23.75
CA ASP A 139 -0.85 -7.37 -24.57
C ASP A 139 0.60 -7.47 -24.04
N GLU A 140 1.14 -6.38 -23.47
CA GLU A 140 2.46 -6.38 -22.85
C GLU A 140 2.46 -7.17 -21.55
N VAL A 141 1.43 -7.01 -20.72
CA VAL A 141 1.25 -7.81 -19.51
C VAL A 141 1.16 -9.30 -19.87
N GLU A 142 0.32 -9.68 -20.84
CA GLU A 142 0.18 -11.09 -21.27
C GLU A 142 1.50 -11.68 -21.78
N ARG A 143 2.33 -10.89 -22.50
CA ARG A 143 3.67 -11.33 -22.92
C ARG A 143 4.63 -11.56 -21.74
N ILE A 144 4.53 -10.76 -20.69
CA ILE A 144 5.35 -10.94 -19.48
C ILE A 144 4.86 -12.17 -18.70
N LEU A 145 3.56 -12.35 -18.55
CA LEU A 145 2.99 -13.54 -17.91
C LEU A 145 3.39 -14.85 -18.63
N ALA A 146 3.48 -14.83 -19.96
CA ALA A 146 3.97 -15.96 -20.74
C ALA A 146 5.44 -16.34 -20.43
N GLN A 147 6.23 -15.47 -19.78
CA GLN A 147 7.58 -15.74 -19.32
C GLN A 147 7.62 -16.38 -17.91
N GLY A 148 6.45 -16.76 -17.38
CA GLY A 148 6.32 -17.44 -16.09
C GLY A 148 6.17 -16.51 -14.90
N PHE A 149 5.87 -15.24 -15.11
CA PHE A 149 5.47 -14.34 -14.03
C PHE A 149 4.04 -14.63 -13.59
N VAL A 150 3.79 -14.55 -12.28
CA VAL A 150 2.48 -14.71 -11.67
C VAL A 150 1.90 -13.32 -11.38
N PRO A 151 0.69 -13.00 -11.85
CA PRO A 151 0.08 -11.70 -11.60
C PRO A 151 -0.42 -11.61 -10.14
N VAL A 152 -0.09 -10.51 -9.48
CA VAL A 152 -0.49 -10.21 -8.09
C VAL A 152 -1.02 -8.79 -8.01
N SER A 153 -2.08 -8.57 -7.24
CA SER A 153 -2.65 -7.25 -7.02
C SER A 153 -3.22 -7.11 -5.62
N CYS A 154 -3.19 -5.90 -5.06
CA CYS A 154 -3.91 -5.53 -3.84
C CYS A 154 -5.39 -5.17 -4.10
N ALA A 155 -5.86 -5.17 -5.34
CA ALA A 155 -7.22 -4.86 -5.76
C ALA A 155 -7.66 -5.82 -6.86
N GLU A 156 -8.96 -5.90 -7.10
CA GLU A 156 -9.48 -6.70 -8.20
C GLU A 156 -8.93 -6.23 -9.55
N LEU A 157 -8.54 -7.18 -10.38
CA LEU A 157 -8.11 -6.96 -11.75
C LEU A 157 -9.09 -7.62 -12.73
N PRO A 158 -9.17 -7.12 -13.98
CA PRO A 158 -10.07 -7.69 -15.01
C PRO A 158 -9.62 -9.06 -15.55
N PHE A 159 -8.66 -9.72 -14.90
CA PHE A 159 -8.20 -11.10 -15.18
C PHE A 159 -7.75 -11.79 -13.89
N PRO A 160 -7.66 -13.14 -13.88
CA PRO A 160 -7.24 -13.88 -12.69
C PRO A 160 -5.86 -13.46 -12.20
N SER A 161 -5.79 -13.11 -10.91
CA SER A 161 -4.54 -12.78 -10.19
C SER A 161 -4.55 -13.48 -8.83
N LEU A 162 -3.40 -13.59 -8.21
CA LEU A 162 -3.31 -13.91 -6.79
C LEU A 162 -3.62 -12.64 -5.99
N GLN A 163 -4.54 -12.73 -5.06
CA GLN A 163 -4.92 -11.66 -4.13
C GLN A 163 -4.38 -11.92 -2.74
#